data_ebe6fcb291945a03ae360fa28735496e
#
_entry.id   ebe6fcb291945a03ae360fa28735496e
#
_cell.length_a   1.000
_cell.length_b   1.000
_cell.length_c   1.000
_cell.angle_alpha   90.00
_cell.angle_beta   90.00
_cell.angle_gamma   90.00
#
_symmetry.space_group_name_H-M   'P 1'
#
loop_
_entity.id
_entity.type
_entity.pdbx_description
1 polymer ?
#
loop_
_entity_poly.entity_id
_entity_poly.type
_entity_poly.pdbx_seq_one_letter_code
_entity_poly.pdbx_strand_id
1 'polypeptide(L)'
;MEIYEYLNQIQIELLNHSWQEIEIKYYSLCSKLAGEKQAKRIQNINLDSFQNKLKDTFFAALHIADKNSAATIYFEYDMDNDWQSIFYICDEYTELSEEDDDWASDWNSEIEGPDLKEFASIYAENGFDATEKALGTTLYLIVRTVTVFGKIVETTKNHIPICIGFHDQDPIMRIQE
;
A
#
# COMPACT_ATOMS: atom_id res chain seq x y z
N MET A 1 -9.66 19.12 0.73
CA MET A 1 -8.74 18.28 -0.10
C MET A 1 -9.40 16.91 -0.21
N GLU A 2 -9.56 16.43 -1.41
CA GLU A 2 -10.15 15.11 -1.68
C GLU A 2 -9.09 14.01 -1.49
N ILE A 3 -9.53 12.77 -1.26
CA ILE A 3 -8.61 11.67 -0.94
C ILE A 3 -7.54 11.48 -2.02
N TYR A 4 -7.88 11.61 -3.30
CA TYR A 4 -6.94 11.44 -4.42
C TYR A 4 -5.82 12.49 -4.44
N GLU A 5 -6.06 13.71 -3.96
CA GLU A 5 -5.02 14.72 -3.79
C GLU A 5 -4.01 14.30 -2.72
N TYR A 6 -4.49 13.67 -1.63
CA TYR A 6 -3.62 13.08 -0.61
C TYR A 6 -2.83 11.88 -1.14
N LEU A 7 -3.45 11.01 -1.95
CA LEU A 7 -2.76 9.86 -2.54
C LEU A 7 -1.62 10.31 -3.46
N ASN A 8 -1.85 11.33 -4.29
CA ASN A 8 -0.79 11.95 -5.10
C ASN A 8 0.32 12.55 -4.24
N GLN A 9 -0.04 13.18 -3.12
CA GLN A 9 0.95 13.70 -2.18
C GLN A 9 1.76 12.59 -1.51
N ILE A 10 1.11 11.48 -1.11
CA ILE A 10 1.81 10.30 -0.57
C ILE A 10 2.84 9.81 -1.60
N GLN A 11 2.48 9.69 -2.88
CA GLN A 11 3.41 9.27 -3.93
C GLN A 11 4.66 10.17 -3.99
N ILE A 12 4.50 11.47 -3.91
CA ILE A 12 5.63 12.42 -3.89
C ILE A 12 6.49 12.21 -2.64
N GLU A 13 5.85 11.96 -1.50
CA GLU A 13 6.53 11.77 -0.21
C GLU A 13 7.30 10.45 -0.14
N LEU A 14 6.83 9.40 -0.79
CA LEU A 14 7.55 8.12 -0.88
C LEU A 14 8.95 8.28 -1.49
N LEU A 15 9.13 9.25 -2.35
CA LEU A 15 10.40 9.53 -3.02
C LEU A 15 11.33 10.47 -2.24
N ASN A 16 10.79 11.23 -1.26
CA ASN A 16 11.50 12.37 -0.66
C ASN A 16 11.62 12.31 0.88
N HIS A 17 10.86 11.45 1.53
CA HIS A 17 10.81 11.36 2.99
C HIS A 17 11.05 9.94 3.49
N SER A 18 11.50 9.82 4.74
CA SER A 18 11.59 8.52 5.40
C SER A 18 10.20 7.96 5.73
N TRP A 19 10.09 6.65 5.82
CA TRP A 19 8.86 5.96 6.21
C TRP A 19 8.31 6.47 7.56
N GLN A 20 9.19 6.81 8.48
CA GLN A 20 8.82 7.35 9.79
C GLN A 20 8.21 8.74 9.69
N GLU A 21 8.78 9.64 8.89
CA GLU A 21 8.24 10.99 8.68
C GLU A 21 6.85 10.95 8.06
N ILE A 22 6.65 10.09 7.06
CA ILE A 22 5.35 9.88 6.41
C ILE A 22 4.34 9.38 7.45
N GLU A 23 4.68 8.36 8.21
CA GLU A 23 3.78 7.76 9.21
C GLU A 23 3.38 8.77 10.31
N ILE A 24 4.33 9.58 10.81
CA ILE A 24 4.06 10.64 11.80
C ILE A 24 3.12 11.71 11.23
N LYS A 25 3.34 12.12 9.98
CA LYS A 25 2.49 13.11 9.32
C LYS A 25 1.03 12.64 9.23
N TYR A 26 0.82 11.42 8.76
CA TYR A 26 -0.54 10.88 8.57
C TYR A 26 -1.19 10.44 9.88
N TYR A 27 -0.42 10.06 10.90
CA TYR A 27 -0.93 9.95 12.26
C TYR A 27 -1.49 11.31 12.74
N SER A 28 -0.75 12.39 12.55
CA SER A 28 -1.17 13.75 12.95
C SER A 28 -2.41 14.21 12.18
N LEU A 29 -2.48 13.91 10.88
CA LEU A 29 -3.64 14.20 10.05
C LEU A 29 -4.88 13.41 10.52
N CYS A 30 -4.73 12.12 10.79
CA CYS A 30 -5.79 11.28 11.35
C CYS A 30 -6.26 11.81 12.70
N SER A 31 -5.33 12.20 13.58
CA SER A 31 -5.68 12.80 14.88
C SER A 31 -6.51 14.09 14.73
N LYS A 32 -6.19 14.90 13.73
CA LYS A 32 -6.92 16.15 13.44
C LYS A 32 -8.31 15.89 12.88
N LEU A 33 -8.46 14.97 11.92
CA LEU A 33 -9.70 14.74 11.19
C LEU A 33 -10.63 13.72 11.88
N ALA A 34 -10.07 12.69 12.47
CA ALA A 34 -10.81 11.57 13.08
C ALA A 34 -10.73 11.53 14.61
N GLY A 35 -9.87 12.35 15.20
CA GLY A 35 -9.62 12.39 16.62
C GLY A 35 -8.45 11.51 17.07
N GLU A 36 -7.77 11.94 18.13
CA GLU A 36 -6.58 11.26 18.67
C GLU A 36 -6.85 9.80 19.09
N LYS A 37 -8.03 9.52 19.61
CA LYS A 37 -8.44 8.15 19.99
C LYS A 37 -8.44 7.21 18.79
N GLN A 38 -8.92 7.67 17.64
CA GLN A 38 -8.94 6.88 16.41
C GLN A 38 -7.52 6.68 15.88
N ALA A 39 -6.69 7.71 15.83
CA ALA A 39 -5.31 7.62 15.40
C ALA A 39 -4.50 6.63 16.27
N LYS A 40 -4.65 6.72 17.60
CA LYS A 40 -4.01 5.77 18.53
C LYS A 40 -4.54 4.34 18.37
N ARG A 41 -5.84 4.16 18.13
CA ARG A 41 -6.42 2.83 17.86
C ARG A 41 -5.72 2.18 16.67
N ILE A 42 -5.55 2.92 15.57
CA ILE A 42 -4.88 2.41 14.36
C ILE A 42 -3.39 2.18 14.64
N GLN A 43 -2.71 3.13 15.28
CA GLN A 43 -1.28 3.02 15.61
C GLN A 43 -0.96 1.79 16.45
N ASN A 44 -1.84 1.44 17.39
CA ASN A 44 -1.63 0.34 18.35
C ASN A 44 -1.91 -1.05 17.76
N ILE A 45 -2.41 -1.16 16.54
CA ILE A 45 -2.57 -2.47 15.90
C ILE A 45 -1.18 -3.06 15.66
N ASN A 46 -0.97 -4.26 16.20
CA ASN A 46 0.27 -4.99 15.99
C ASN A 46 0.31 -5.55 14.55
N LEU A 47 1.32 -5.15 13.80
CA LEU A 47 1.52 -5.56 12.40
C LEU A 47 2.56 -6.67 12.22
N ASP A 48 3.13 -7.22 13.29
CA ASP A 48 4.24 -8.18 13.20
C ASP A 48 3.88 -9.42 12.37
N SER A 49 2.71 -10.02 12.62
CA SER A 49 2.25 -11.18 11.87
C SER A 49 2.00 -10.85 10.39
N PHE A 50 1.34 -9.71 10.13
CA PHE A 50 1.12 -9.22 8.77
C PHE A 50 2.44 -8.96 8.05
N GLN A 51 3.37 -8.25 8.70
CA GLN A 51 4.69 -7.93 8.14
C GLN A 51 5.51 -9.18 7.82
N ASN A 52 5.51 -10.19 8.70
CA ASN A 52 6.24 -11.43 8.47
C ASN A 52 5.69 -12.20 7.27
N LYS A 53 4.37 -12.37 7.18
CA LYS A 53 3.73 -13.02 6.02
C LYS A 53 3.94 -12.24 4.75
N LEU A 54 3.82 -10.91 4.80
CA LEU A 54 4.04 -10.00 3.67
C LEU A 54 5.47 -10.15 3.14
N LYS A 55 6.46 -10.19 4.03
CA LYS A 55 7.87 -10.39 3.68
C LYS A 55 8.12 -11.73 3.01
N ASP A 56 7.60 -12.81 3.58
CA ASP A 56 7.77 -14.16 3.03
C ASP A 56 7.13 -14.27 1.65
N THR A 57 5.92 -13.72 1.48
CA THR A 57 5.21 -13.74 0.20
C THR A 57 5.90 -12.86 -0.83
N PHE A 58 6.40 -11.68 -0.44
CA PHE A 58 7.15 -10.81 -1.34
C PHE A 58 8.44 -11.47 -1.83
N PHE A 59 9.16 -12.20 -0.99
CA PHE A 59 10.34 -12.95 -1.41
C PHE A 59 9.98 -14.05 -2.40
N ALA A 60 8.86 -14.75 -2.21
CA ALA A 60 8.36 -15.72 -3.18
C ALA A 60 8.00 -15.05 -4.52
N ALA A 61 7.36 -13.87 -4.47
CA ALA A 61 7.04 -13.08 -5.68
C ALA A 61 8.30 -12.64 -6.43
N LEU A 62 9.33 -12.16 -5.71
CA LEU A 62 10.63 -11.81 -6.32
C LEU A 62 11.29 -13.01 -7.00
N HIS A 63 11.22 -14.17 -6.39
CA HIS A 63 11.79 -15.40 -7.01
C HIS A 63 11.06 -15.77 -8.32
N ILE A 64 9.74 -15.66 -8.35
CA ILE A 64 8.96 -15.90 -9.57
C ILE A 64 9.25 -14.84 -10.62
N ALA A 65 9.32 -13.58 -10.22
CA ALA A 65 9.63 -12.47 -11.13
C ALA A 65 11.00 -12.64 -11.78
N ASP A 66 12.01 -13.02 -11.01
CA ASP A 66 13.36 -13.31 -11.53
C ASP A 66 13.34 -14.48 -12.52
N LYS A 67 12.70 -15.59 -12.15
CA LYS A 67 12.58 -16.77 -12.99
C LYS A 67 11.87 -16.48 -14.32
N ASN A 68 10.86 -15.61 -14.30
CA ASN A 68 10.04 -15.29 -15.47
C ASN A 68 10.55 -14.06 -16.23
N SER A 69 11.62 -13.41 -15.77
CA SER A 69 12.10 -12.12 -16.30
C SER A 69 11.00 -11.06 -16.35
N ALA A 70 10.22 -10.97 -15.28
CA ALA A 70 9.10 -10.05 -15.17
C ALA A 70 9.56 -8.58 -15.15
N ALA A 71 8.71 -7.68 -15.63
CA ALA A 71 8.98 -6.24 -15.67
C ALA A 71 8.71 -5.55 -14.33
N THR A 72 7.71 -6.01 -13.55
CA THR A 72 7.33 -5.40 -12.27
C THR A 72 6.57 -6.38 -11.37
N ILE A 73 6.52 -6.04 -10.09
CA ILE A 73 5.61 -6.64 -9.10
C ILE A 73 4.66 -5.56 -8.60
N TYR A 74 3.36 -5.87 -8.64
CA TYR A 74 2.30 -5.04 -8.10
C TYR A 74 1.66 -5.73 -6.89
N PHE A 75 1.74 -5.10 -5.73
CA PHE A 75 1.05 -5.52 -4.51
C PHE A 75 -0.27 -4.79 -4.38
N GLU A 76 -1.38 -5.52 -4.49
CA GLU A 76 -2.73 -5.01 -4.33
C GLU A 76 -3.34 -5.53 -3.04
N TYR A 77 -4.07 -4.67 -2.32
CA TYR A 77 -4.89 -5.05 -1.17
C TYR A 77 -6.32 -4.54 -1.31
N ASP A 78 -7.28 -5.29 -0.79
CA ASP A 78 -8.71 -4.99 -0.92
C ASP A 78 -9.28 -4.55 0.45
N MET A 79 -9.54 -3.25 0.58
CA MET A 79 -10.03 -2.63 1.82
C MET A 79 -11.42 -3.14 2.22
N ASP A 80 -12.24 -3.51 1.23
CA ASP A 80 -13.62 -3.98 1.44
C ASP A 80 -13.71 -5.49 1.71
N ASN A 81 -12.62 -6.22 1.50
CA ASN A 81 -12.57 -7.67 1.63
C ASN A 81 -11.44 -8.13 2.57
N ASP A 82 -11.62 -7.93 3.87
CA ASP A 82 -10.70 -8.35 4.94
C ASP A 82 -9.25 -7.84 4.78
N TRP A 83 -9.00 -6.79 3.98
CA TRP A 83 -7.66 -6.34 3.61
C TRP A 83 -6.84 -7.45 2.96
N GLN A 84 -7.50 -8.38 2.26
CA GLN A 84 -6.85 -9.44 1.50
C GLN A 84 -5.92 -8.84 0.46
N SER A 85 -4.82 -9.51 0.19
CA SER A 85 -3.82 -8.99 -0.72
C SER A 85 -3.32 -10.04 -1.71
N ILE A 86 -2.84 -9.55 -2.85
CA ILE A 86 -2.29 -10.34 -3.93
C ILE A 86 -1.04 -9.64 -4.46
N PHE A 87 -0.01 -10.41 -4.77
CA PHE A 87 1.12 -9.97 -5.57
C PHE A 87 0.89 -10.39 -7.02
N TYR A 88 0.75 -9.42 -7.91
CA TYR A 88 0.71 -9.63 -9.35
C TYR A 88 2.13 -9.48 -9.93
N ILE A 89 2.53 -10.45 -10.75
CA ILE A 89 3.82 -10.46 -11.42
C ILE A 89 3.55 -10.17 -12.89
N CYS A 90 3.95 -8.98 -13.35
CA CYS A 90 3.57 -8.43 -14.65
C CYS A 90 4.75 -8.43 -15.62
N ASP A 91 4.46 -8.71 -16.90
CA ASP A 91 5.46 -8.73 -17.98
C ASP A 91 5.73 -7.36 -18.55
N GLU A 92 4.86 -6.40 -18.31
CA GLU A 92 4.97 -5.01 -18.75
C GLU A 92 5.01 -4.05 -17.57
N TYR A 93 5.52 -2.86 -17.81
CA TYR A 93 5.57 -1.78 -16.83
C TYR A 93 5.69 -0.43 -17.56
N THR A 94 4.98 0.56 -17.04
CA THR A 94 5.06 1.94 -17.50
C THR A 94 5.39 2.83 -16.30
N GLU A 95 6.38 3.72 -16.47
CA GLU A 95 6.78 4.65 -15.41
C GLU A 95 5.63 5.58 -14.99
N LEU A 96 5.66 6.04 -13.74
CA LEU A 96 4.64 6.94 -13.19
C LEU A 96 4.42 8.19 -14.06
N SER A 97 5.48 8.70 -14.68
CA SER A 97 5.46 9.89 -15.55
C SER A 97 4.62 9.72 -16.82
N GLU A 98 4.37 8.50 -17.26
CA GLU A 98 3.59 8.17 -18.44
C GLU A 98 2.06 8.18 -18.16
N GLU A 99 1.67 8.21 -16.89
CA GLU A 99 0.26 8.20 -16.44
C GLU A 99 -0.57 7.05 -17.03
N ASP A 100 0.03 5.86 -17.11
CA ASP A 100 -0.58 4.66 -17.67
C ASP A 100 -0.38 3.47 -16.70
N ASP A 101 -1.47 2.91 -16.22
CA ASP A 101 -1.50 1.76 -15.31
C ASP A 101 -2.13 0.50 -15.94
N ASP A 102 -2.40 0.50 -17.25
CA ASP A 102 -3.02 -0.64 -17.97
C ASP A 102 -2.20 -1.93 -17.85
N TRP A 103 -0.86 -1.81 -17.70
CA TRP A 103 0.06 -2.91 -17.46
C TRP A 103 -0.30 -3.76 -16.23
N ALA A 104 -0.92 -3.18 -15.22
CA ALA A 104 -1.29 -3.87 -13.98
C ALA A 104 -2.44 -4.87 -14.17
N SER A 105 -3.16 -4.79 -15.28
CA SER A 105 -4.23 -5.72 -15.66
C SER A 105 -3.74 -6.94 -16.44
N ASP A 106 -2.47 -6.97 -16.82
CA ASP A 106 -1.86 -8.04 -17.63
C ASP A 106 -0.70 -8.72 -16.86
N TRP A 107 -1.06 -9.63 -15.95
CA TRP A 107 -0.10 -10.40 -15.17
C TRP A 107 0.00 -11.85 -15.66
N ASN A 108 1.18 -12.43 -15.55
CA ASN A 108 1.41 -13.83 -15.88
C ASN A 108 1.35 -14.78 -14.68
N SER A 109 1.55 -14.25 -13.49
CA SER A 109 1.55 -15.02 -12.24
C SER A 109 1.02 -14.16 -11.09
N GLU A 110 0.43 -14.82 -10.10
CA GLU A 110 -0.05 -14.18 -8.89
C GLU A 110 0.24 -15.04 -7.67
N ILE A 111 0.40 -14.40 -6.51
CA ILE A 111 0.55 -15.06 -5.21
C ILE A 111 -0.33 -14.35 -4.20
N GLU A 112 -1.14 -15.11 -3.44
CA GLU A 112 -1.88 -14.56 -2.31
C GLU A 112 -0.92 -14.05 -1.23
N GLY A 113 -1.15 -12.81 -0.81
CA GLY A 113 -0.50 -12.19 0.34
C GLY A 113 -1.29 -12.37 1.63
N PRO A 114 -0.87 -11.70 2.72
CA PRO A 114 -1.61 -11.71 3.98
C PRO A 114 -2.90 -10.89 3.90
N ASP A 115 -3.83 -11.18 4.81
CA ASP A 115 -4.97 -10.34 5.16
C ASP A 115 -4.64 -9.47 6.39
N LEU A 116 -5.49 -8.46 6.66
CA LEU A 116 -5.38 -7.60 7.84
C LEU A 116 -6.78 -7.19 8.32
N LYS A 117 -7.48 -8.11 8.96
CA LYS A 117 -8.89 -7.96 9.37
C LYS A 117 -9.14 -6.79 10.30
N GLU A 118 -8.16 -6.43 11.15
CA GLU A 118 -8.25 -5.29 12.05
C GLU A 118 -8.36 -3.97 11.28
N PHE A 119 -7.61 -3.82 10.18
CA PHE A 119 -7.71 -2.64 9.32
C PHE A 119 -9.04 -2.62 8.56
N ALA A 120 -9.43 -3.75 8.00
CA ALA A 120 -10.71 -3.88 7.29
C ALA A 120 -11.90 -3.56 8.21
N SER A 121 -11.87 -3.99 9.47
CA SER A 121 -12.92 -3.69 10.46
C SER A 121 -13.03 -2.19 10.74
N ILE A 122 -11.89 -1.50 10.92
CA ILE A 122 -11.87 -0.04 11.15
C ILE A 122 -12.37 0.70 9.91
N TYR A 123 -11.96 0.28 8.73
CA TYR A 123 -12.41 0.83 7.47
C TYR A 123 -13.92 0.67 7.28
N ALA A 124 -14.47 -0.52 7.53
CA ALA A 124 -15.90 -0.80 7.43
C ALA A 124 -16.76 0.05 8.38
N GLU A 125 -16.23 0.40 9.55
CA GLU A 125 -16.92 1.29 10.51
C GLU A 125 -17.03 2.74 10.02
N ASN A 126 -16.11 3.19 9.16
CA ASN A 126 -15.95 4.62 8.84
C ASN A 126 -16.24 4.95 7.37
N GLY A 127 -16.01 3.99 6.45
CA GLY A 127 -16.09 4.20 5.00
C GLY A 127 -14.86 4.88 4.43
N PHE A 128 -14.89 5.20 3.12
CA PHE A 128 -13.73 5.67 2.37
C PHE A 128 -13.32 7.12 2.70
N ASP A 129 -14.16 8.11 2.32
CA ASP A 129 -13.85 9.54 2.49
C ASP A 129 -15.09 10.44 2.67
N ALA A 130 -16.26 9.86 2.88
CA ALA A 130 -17.53 10.59 2.94
C ALA A 130 -17.59 11.61 4.09
N THR A 131 -16.73 11.51 5.08
CA THR A 131 -16.59 12.44 6.21
C THR A 131 -15.12 12.70 6.50
N GLU A 132 -14.81 13.80 7.20
CA GLU A 132 -13.43 14.07 7.65
C GLU A 132 -12.86 12.91 8.48
N LYS A 133 -13.71 12.30 9.31
CA LYS A 133 -13.33 11.12 10.11
C LYS A 133 -12.99 9.92 9.21
N ALA A 134 -13.80 9.64 8.20
CA ALA A 134 -13.53 8.58 7.23
C ALA A 134 -12.22 8.86 6.48
N LEU A 135 -12.08 10.06 5.93
CA LEU A 135 -10.89 10.48 5.21
C LEU A 135 -9.60 10.30 6.04
N GLY A 136 -9.56 10.87 7.24
CA GLY A 136 -8.39 10.76 8.10
C GLY A 136 -8.07 9.32 8.52
N THR A 137 -9.11 8.53 8.79
CA THR A 137 -9.00 7.10 9.13
C THR A 137 -8.41 6.31 7.95
N THR A 138 -9.02 6.43 6.78
CA THR A 138 -8.63 5.69 5.57
C THR A 138 -7.21 6.03 5.15
N LEU A 139 -6.83 7.31 5.11
CA LEU A 139 -5.48 7.72 4.76
C LEU A 139 -4.43 7.14 5.70
N TYR A 140 -4.70 7.07 7.00
CA TYR A 140 -3.73 6.51 7.94
C TYR A 140 -3.63 4.98 7.83
N LEU A 141 -4.72 4.27 7.56
CA LEU A 141 -4.69 2.83 7.26
C LEU A 141 -3.86 2.55 5.99
N ILE A 142 -4.09 3.32 4.92
CA ILE A 142 -3.32 3.24 3.67
C ILE A 142 -1.83 3.47 3.94
N VAL A 143 -1.49 4.58 4.61
CA VAL A 143 -0.09 4.92 4.89
C VAL A 143 0.61 3.85 5.72
N ARG A 144 -0.04 3.29 6.73
CA ARG A 144 0.55 2.18 7.50
C ARG A 144 0.80 0.93 6.65
N THR A 145 -0.09 0.62 5.71
CA THR A 145 0.09 -0.49 4.76
C THR A 145 1.27 -0.21 3.82
N VAL A 146 1.30 0.97 3.23
CA VAL A 146 2.38 1.39 2.31
C VAL A 146 3.74 1.42 3.01
N THR A 147 3.83 1.98 4.21
CA THR A 147 5.10 2.08 4.94
C THR A 147 5.64 0.73 5.40
N VAL A 148 4.79 -0.18 5.82
CA VAL A 148 5.21 -1.55 6.16
C VAL A 148 5.78 -2.25 4.93
N PHE A 149 5.10 -2.18 3.79
CA PHE A 149 5.58 -2.78 2.55
C PHE A 149 6.86 -2.09 2.05
N GLY A 150 6.91 -0.77 2.05
CA GLY A 150 8.09 -0.01 1.64
C GLY A 150 9.34 -0.36 2.43
N LYS A 151 9.23 -0.52 3.76
CA LYS A 151 10.33 -0.99 4.61
C LYS A 151 10.82 -2.39 4.21
N ILE A 152 9.91 -3.29 3.83
CA ILE A 152 10.29 -4.62 3.35
C ILE A 152 11.03 -4.51 2.01
N VAL A 153 10.51 -3.74 1.06
CA VAL A 153 11.16 -3.52 -0.25
C VAL A 153 12.56 -2.95 -0.08
N GLU A 154 12.75 -1.97 0.79
CA GLU A 154 14.03 -1.33 1.07
C GLU A 154 15.11 -2.30 1.60
N THR A 155 14.70 -3.37 2.29
CA THR A 155 15.63 -4.41 2.79
C THR A 155 16.03 -5.42 1.73
N THR A 156 15.41 -5.40 0.56
CA THR A 156 15.69 -6.34 -0.53
C THR A 156 16.61 -5.73 -1.58
N LYS A 157 17.46 -6.56 -2.18
CA LYS A 157 18.27 -6.19 -3.34
C LYS A 157 17.55 -6.65 -4.60
N ASN A 158 16.67 -5.83 -5.10
CA ASN A 158 15.97 -6.07 -6.37
C ASN A 158 16.13 -4.85 -7.28
N HIS A 159 15.97 -5.04 -8.58
CA HIS A 159 16.20 -4.02 -9.60
C HIS A 159 14.97 -3.79 -10.50
N ILE A 160 13.84 -4.39 -10.15
CA ILE A 160 12.60 -4.19 -10.91
C ILE A 160 11.71 -3.19 -10.18
N PRO A 161 10.85 -2.46 -10.90
CA PRO A 161 9.83 -1.62 -10.29
C PRO A 161 8.93 -2.40 -9.33
N ILE A 162 8.62 -1.81 -8.19
CA ILE A 162 7.71 -2.36 -7.18
C ILE A 162 6.60 -1.36 -6.91
N CYS A 163 5.37 -1.80 -7.10
CA CYS A 163 4.18 -0.97 -7.00
C CYS A 163 3.23 -1.46 -5.91
N ILE A 164 2.40 -0.56 -5.40
CA ILE A 164 1.37 -0.84 -4.39
C ILE A 164 0.10 -0.03 -4.67
N GLY A 165 -1.05 -0.63 -4.46
CA GLY A 165 -2.33 0.06 -4.47
C GLY A 165 -3.41 -0.73 -3.74
N PHE A 166 -4.50 -0.06 -3.37
CA PHE A 166 -5.72 -0.77 -3.03
C PHE A 166 -6.50 -1.11 -4.31
N HIS A 167 -7.41 -2.07 -4.23
CA HIS A 167 -8.25 -2.49 -5.35
C HIS A 167 -8.96 -1.30 -6.00
N ASP A 168 -8.85 -1.17 -7.30
CA ASP A 168 -9.34 -0.03 -8.11
C ASP A 168 -8.66 1.33 -7.82
N GLN A 169 -7.48 1.34 -7.20
CA GLN A 169 -6.71 2.58 -7.05
C GLN A 169 -6.11 3.03 -8.38
N ASP A 170 -6.35 4.29 -8.71
CA ASP A 170 -5.76 4.97 -9.87
C ASP A 170 -5.36 6.41 -9.47
N PRO A 171 -4.10 6.82 -9.63
CA PRO A 171 -2.96 6.02 -10.07
C PRO A 171 -2.43 5.04 -9.01
N ILE A 172 -1.83 3.94 -9.47
CA ILE A 172 -1.09 2.98 -8.62
C ILE A 172 0.19 3.64 -8.11
N MET A 173 0.51 3.43 -6.83
CA MET A 173 1.72 3.99 -6.23
C MET A 173 2.97 3.19 -6.61
N ARG A 174 4.09 3.90 -6.82
CA ARG A 174 5.43 3.33 -7.02
C ARG A 174 6.21 3.44 -5.73
N ILE A 175 6.62 2.29 -5.18
CA ILE A 175 7.56 2.20 -4.06
C ILE A 175 8.99 2.35 -4.58
N GLN A 176 9.25 1.75 -5.73
CA GLN A 176 10.55 1.74 -6.40
C GLN A 176 10.32 1.70 -7.92
N GLU A 177 11.04 2.52 -8.65
CA GLU A 177 11.12 2.48 -10.13
C GLU A 177 12.51 2.05 -10.63
#